data_7c12d7de240954d5a7fcb56bec918a2e
#
_entry.id   7c12d7de240954d5a7fcb56bec918a2e
#
_cell.length_a   1.000
_cell.length_b   1.000
_cell.length_c   1.000
_cell.angle_alpha   90.00
_cell.angle_beta   90.00
_cell.angle_gamma   90.00
#
_symmetry.space_group_name_H-M   'P 1'
#
loop_
_entity.id
_entity.type
_entity.pdbx_description
1 polymer ?
#
loop_
_entity_poly.entity_id
_entity_poly.type
_entity_poly.pdbx_seq_one_letter_code
_entity_poly.pdbx_strand_id
1 'polypeptide(L)'
;MADIVFDVDGTLMDINHRRHYVEQKPKDFEAFRKDMIHDTPNEDVVMMAKVLREAGHRIIIATGRMIDDIDITVKQLKDAGVWFDAIYTRSKSDKYKPDSEVKEQYLEFMKADGFTPTIVFDDRDKVVDMWRRNGLRVFQ
;
A
#
# COMPACT_ATOMS: atom_id res chain seq x y z
N MET A 1 -10.79 -11.00 15.70
CA MET A 1 -9.80 -9.99 15.25
C MET A 1 -9.07 -10.50 14.01
N ALA A 2 -8.95 -9.69 12.99
CA ALA A 2 -8.22 -10.04 11.77
C ALA A 2 -7.06 -9.07 11.56
N ASP A 3 -6.06 -9.50 10.78
CA ASP A 3 -4.99 -8.64 10.29
C ASP A 3 -5.32 -8.29 8.84
N ILE A 4 -5.47 -7.00 8.56
CA ILE A 4 -5.98 -6.50 7.28
C ILE A 4 -4.92 -5.61 6.64
N VAL A 5 -4.59 -5.92 5.40
CA VAL A 5 -3.56 -5.22 4.62
C VAL A 5 -4.19 -4.19 3.70
N PHE A 6 -3.64 -2.99 3.67
CA PHE A 6 -4.03 -1.91 2.76
C PHE A 6 -2.83 -1.45 1.94
N ASP A 7 -3.01 -1.39 0.64
CA ASP A 7 -2.13 -0.68 -0.28
C ASP A 7 -2.36 0.84 -0.15
N VAL A 8 -1.40 1.65 -0.57
CA VAL A 8 -1.49 3.11 -0.53
C VAL A 8 -1.91 3.67 -1.87
N ASP A 9 -1.03 3.60 -2.88
CA ASP A 9 -1.26 4.23 -4.18
C ASP A 9 -2.38 3.55 -4.97
N GLY A 10 -3.45 4.30 -5.26
CA GLY A 10 -4.63 3.77 -5.93
C GLY A 10 -5.60 3.04 -5.01
N THR A 11 -5.31 2.95 -3.72
CA THR A 11 -6.17 2.33 -2.70
C THR A 11 -6.53 3.36 -1.64
N LEU A 12 -5.66 3.61 -0.65
CA LEU A 12 -5.90 4.66 0.36
C LEU A 12 -5.72 6.06 -0.20
N MET A 13 -4.84 6.24 -1.18
CA MET A 13 -4.54 7.54 -1.80
C MET A 13 -4.86 7.54 -3.28
N ASP A 14 -5.49 8.60 -3.74
CA ASP A 14 -5.75 8.86 -5.16
C ASP A 14 -4.48 9.43 -5.80
N ILE A 15 -3.95 8.73 -6.80
CA ILE A 15 -2.75 9.10 -7.52
C ILE A 15 -3.02 9.41 -9.00
N ASN A 16 -4.28 9.60 -9.38
CA ASN A 16 -4.66 9.76 -10.79
C ASN A 16 -3.98 10.96 -11.44
N HIS A 17 -3.76 12.04 -10.69
CA HIS A 17 -3.10 13.25 -11.19
C HIS A 17 -1.65 13.02 -11.66
N ARG A 18 -1.00 11.94 -11.23
CA ARG A 18 0.40 11.67 -11.56
C ARG A 18 0.63 10.36 -12.34
N ARG A 19 -0.45 9.59 -12.65
CA ARG A 19 -0.31 8.35 -13.42
C ARG A 19 0.27 8.57 -14.81
N HIS A 20 0.00 9.73 -15.44
CA HIS A 20 0.49 10.05 -16.78
C HIS A 20 2.01 10.00 -16.90
N TYR A 21 2.75 10.29 -15.83
CA TYR A 21 4.21 10.23 -15.85
C TYR A 21 4.76 8.83 -16.10
N VAL A 22 4.05 7.78 -15.70
CA VAL A 22 4.47 6.39 -15.89
C VAL A 22 3.72 5.69 -17.03
N GLU A 23 2.71 6.33 -17.60
CA GLU A 23 2.00 5.86 -18.79
C GLU A 23 2.64 6.40 -20.06
N GLN A 24 3.32 7.53 -19.99
CA GLN A 24 4.05 8.11 -21.11
C GLN A 24 5.32 7.32 -21.44
N LYS A 25 5.87 7.55 -22.65
CA LYS A 25 7.15 6.96 -23.06
C LYS A 25 8.10 8.06 -23.54
N PRO A 26 9.31 8.16 -22.97
CA PRO A 26 9.78 7.35 -21.82
C PRO A 26 9.05 7.69 -20.53
N LYS A 27 9.00 6.73 -19.61
CA LYS A 27 8.43 6.93 -18.29
C LYS A 27 9.28 7.92 -17.49
N ASP A 28 8.63 8.76 -16.70
CA ASP A 28 9.29 9.72 -15.82
C ASP A 28 8.98 9.40 -14.35
N PHE A 29 9.73 8.46 -13.80
CA PHE A 29 9.54 8.03 -12.41
C PHE A 29 9.90 9.12 -11.40
N GLU A 30 10.82 10.01 -11.74
CA GLU A 30 11.21 11.11 -10.85
C GLU A 30 10.08 12.10 -10.67
N ALA A 31 9.44 12.54 -11.76
CA ALA A 31 8.29 13.42 -11.71
C ALA A 31 7.10 12.74 -11.03
N PHE A 32 6.89 11.45 -11.31
CA PHE A 32 5.85 10.65 -10.67
C PHE A 32 6.03 10.66 -9.15
N ARG A 33 7.23 10.42 -8.67
CA ARG A 33 7.55 10.39 -7.24
C ARG A 33 7.43 11.77 -6.60
N LYS A 34 7.92 12.82 -7.27
CA LYS A 34 7.88 14.19 -6.74
C LYS A 34 6.45 14.69 -6.53
N ASP A 35 5.53 14.30 -7.39
CA ASP A 35 4.14 14.74 -7.33
C ASP A 35 3.32 14.01 -6.26
N MET A 36 3.90 13.04 -5.58
CA MET A 36 3.29 12.29 -4.48
C MET A 36 2.72 13.20 -3.39
N ILE A 37 3.35 14.34 -3.13
CA ILE A 37 2.92 15.29 -2.13
C ILE A 37 1.51 15.86 -2.39
N HIS A 38 1.03 15.77 -3.62
CA HIS A 38 -0.28 16.27 -4.03
C HIS A 38 -1.36 15.19 -4.08
N ASP A 39 -1.03 13.96 -3.67
CA ASP A 39 -2.03 12.89 -3.57
C ASP A 39 -3.09 13.25 -2.53
N THR A 40 -4.33 12.84 -2.81
CA THR A 40 -5.46 13.04 -1.91
C THR A 40 -6.01 11.70 -1.45
N PRO A 41 -6.60 11.62 -0.24
CA PRO A 41 -7.15 10.35 0.23
C PRO A 41 -8.39 9.92 -0.56
N ASN A 42 -8.50 8.61 -0.79
CA ASN A 42 -9.75 7.99 -1.22
C ASN A 42 -10.63 7.78 0.01
N GLU A 43 -11.59 8.68 0.21
CA GLU A 43 -12.36 8.77 1.46
C GLU A 43 -13.14 7.50 1.79
N ASP A 44 -13.61 6.77 0.78
CA ASP A 44 -14.33 5.50 0.98
C ASP A 44 -13.40 4.41 1.54
N VAL A 45 -12.21 4.27 1.00
CA VAL A 45 -11.24 3.28 1.48
C VAL A 45 -10.69 3.68 2.85
N VAL A 46 -10.42 4.97 3.04
CA VAL A 46 -10.00 5.50 4.35
C VAL A 46 -11.06 5.21 5.41
N MET A 47 -12.33 5.41 5.09
CA MET A 47 -13.44 5.06 5.99
C MET A 47 -13.40 3.58 6.37
N MET A 48 -13.16 2.69 5.41
CA MET A 48 -13.06 1.26 5.69
C MET A 48 -11.92 0.94 6.66
N ALA A 49 -10.76 1.56 6.45
CA ALA A 49 -9.61 1.35 7.36
C ALA A 49 -9.93 1.81 8.78
N LYS A 50 -10.60 2.96 8.91
CA LYS A 50 -11.00 3.51 10.22
C LYS A 50 -11.99 2.60 10.94
N VAL A 51 -13.05 2.19 10.22
CA VAL A 51 -14.10 1.33 10.79
C VAL A 51 -13.54 -0.01 11.24
N LEU A 52 -12.69 -0.61 10.43
CA LEU A 52 -12.09 -1.90 10.76
C LEU A 52 -11.16 -1.79 11.97
N ARG A 53 -10.40 -0.72 12.08
CA ARG A 53 -9.58 -0.49 13.27
C ARG A 53 -10.43 -0.30 14.53
N GLU A 54 -11.49 0.50 14.45
CA GLU A 54 -12.42 0.71 15.55
C GLU A 54 -13.09 -0.59 16.00
N ALA A 55 -13.30 -1.51 15.07
CA ALA A 55 -13.84 -2.84 15.36
C ALA A 55 -12.83 -3.80 16.00
N GLY A 56 -11.59 -3.35 16.23
CA GLY A 56 -10.56 -4.13 16.89
C GLY A 56 -9.62 -4.92 15.98
N HIS A 57 -9.68 -4.69 14.67
CA HIS A 57 -8.77 -5.33 13.73
C HIS A 57 -7.42 -4.59 13.67
N ARG A 58 -6.35 -5.32 13.33
CA ARG A 58 -5.04 -4.72 13.10
C ARG A 58 -4.93 -4.30 11.63
N ILE A 59 -4.40 -3.10 11.41
CA ILE A 59 -4.24 -2.50 10.08
C ILE A 59 -2.76 -2.53 9.72
N ILE A 60 -2.45 -3.10 8.56
CA ILE A 60 -1.09 -3.23 8.05
C ILE A 60 -1.02 -2.51 6.71
N ILE A 61 -0.03 -1.65 6.55
CA ILE A 61 0.20 -0.95 5.29
C ILE A 61 1.28 -1.70 4.50
N ALA A 62 0.98 -2.02 3.23
CA ALA A 62 1.92 -2.66 2.31
C ALA A 62 1.98 -1.83 1.03
N THR A 63 3.03 -1.04 0.87
CA THR A 63 3.17 -0.08 -0.23
C THR A 63 4.38 -0.38 -1.10
N GLY A 64 4.25 -0.13 -2.41
CA GLY A 64 5.41 -0.13 -3.31
C GLY A 64 6.28 1.11 -3.21
N ARG A 65 5.88 2.11 -2.41
CA ARG A 65 6.69 3.31 -2.19
C ARG A 65 8.01 2.94 -1.52
N MET A 66 9.06 3.70 -1.87
CA MET A 66 10.40 3.49 -1.33
C MET A 66 10.45 3.86 0.15
N ILE A 67 11.35 3.22 0.89
CA ILE A 67 11.65 3.59 2.28
C ILE A 67 12.07 5.07 2.38
N ASP A 68 12.67 5.62 1.34
CA ASP A 68 13.05 7.03 1.26
C ASP A 68 11.85 7.98 1.42
N ASP A 69 10.65 7.51 1.06
CA ASP A 69 9.41 8.28 1.11
C ASP A 69 8.53 7.96 2.32
N ILE A 70 9.09 7.29 3.33
CA ILE A 70 8.29 6.85 4.48
C ILE A 70 7.68 8.02 5.25
N ASP A 71 8.42 9.12 5.41
CA ASP A 71 7.94 10.24 6.20
C ASP A 71 6.70 10.90 5.58
N ILE A 72 6.73 11.15 4.26
CA ILE A 72 5.57 11.71 3.57
C ILE A 72 4.40 10.72 3.54
N THR A 73 4.68 9.42 3.37
CA THR A 73 3.65 8.39 3.36
C THR A 73 2.93 8.32 4.70
N VAL A 74 3.68 8.25 5.79
CA VAL A 74 3.11 8.23 7.15
C VAL A 74 2.32 9.51 7.43
N LYS A 75 2.85 10.68 7.03
CA LYS A 75 2.16 11.95 7.20
C LYS A 75 0.82 11.96 6.48
N GLN A 76 0.78 11.53 5.22
CA GLN A 76 -0.45 11.47 4.43
C GLN A 76 -1.50 10.56 5.08
N LEU A 77 -1.09 9.40 5.57
CA LEU A 77 -2.00 8.46 6.23
C LEU A 77 -2.52 9.03 7.55
N LYS A 78 -1.67 9.61 8.36
CA LYS A 78 -2.08 10.25 9.63
C LYS A 78 -3.01 11.43 9.39
N ASP A 79 -2.71 12.28 8.43
CA ASP A 79 -3.55 13.43 8.07
C ASP A 79 -4.94 12.97 7.59
N ALA A 80 -5.02 11.83 6.92
CA ALA A 80 -6.28 11.22 6.52
C ALA A 80 -7.01 10.51 7.68
N GLY A 81 -6.36 10.35 8.83
CA GLY A 81 -6.91 9.66 10.00
C GLY A 81 -6.74 8.14 9.95
N VAL A 82 -5.83 7.64 9.13
CA VAL A 82 -5.52 6.22 9.06
C VAL A 82 -4.40 5.88 10.03
N TRP A 83 -4.74 5.12 11.08
CA TRP A 83 -3.79 4.57 12.03
C TRP A 83 -3.49 3.13 11.68
N PHE A 84 -2.25 2.71 11.83
CA PHE A 84 -1.82 1.36 11.45
C PHE A 84 -0.86 0.78 12.49
N ASP A 85 -0.82 -0.54 12.53
CA ASP A 85 0.02 -1.30 13.45
C ASP A 85 1.41 -1.57 12.86
N ALA A 86 1.50 -1.65 11.54
CA ALA A 86 2.77 -1.86 10.84
C ALA A 86 2.72 -1.28 9.43
N ILE A 87 3.89 -0.92 8.90
CA ILE A 87 4.05 -0.45 7.53
C ILE A 87 5.25 -1.12 6.89
N TYR A 88 5.06 -1.62 5.67
CA TYR A 88 6.10 -2.25 4.86
C TYR A 88 6.31 -1.43 3.60
N THR A 89 7.55 -1.01 3.38
CA THR A 89 7.99 -0.17 2.27
C THR A 89 9.06 -0.87 1.45
N ARG A 90 9.25 -0.41 0.22
CA ARG A 90 10.26 -0.96 -0.68
C ARG A 90 11.67 -0.54 -0.23
N SER A 91 12.57 -1.50 -0.04
CA SER A 91 13.96 -1.21 0.24
C SER A 91 14.69 -0.70 -1.01
N LYS A 92 15.80 -0.01 -0.84
CA LYS A 92 16.61 0.48 -1.95
C LYS A 92 17.12 -0.64 -2.84
N SER A 93 17.46 -1.79 -2.26
CA SER A 93 17.93 -2.95 -3.00
C SER A 93 16.85 -3.56 -3.90
N ASP A 94 15.57 -3.30 -3.61
CA ASP A 94 14.44 -3.84 -4.35
C ASP A 94 13.83 -2.83 -5.35
N LYS A 95 14.52 -1.72 -5.61
CA LYS A 95 14.02 -0.60 -6.41
C LYS A 95 13.43 -1.02 -7.76
N TYR A 96 14.05 -2.00 -8.42
CA TYR A 96 13.66 -2.43 -9.76
C TYR A 96 12.86 -3.73 -9.79
N LYS A 97 12.55 -4.31 -8.65
CA LYS A 97 11.72 -5.53 -8.60
C LYS A 97 10.25 -5.19 -8.86
N PRO A 98 9.49 -6.10 -9.49
CA PRO A 98 8.04 -5.91 -9.62
C PRO A 98 7.35 -5.79 -8.27
N ASP A 99 6.29 -4.98 -8.19
CA ASP A 99 5.52 -4.80 -6.97
C ASP A 99 5.00 -6.12 -6.39
N SER A 100 4.56 -7.04 -7.24
CA SER A 100 4.07 -8.34 -6.78
C SER A 100 5.13 -9.14 -6.04
N GLU A 101 6.36 -9.11 -6.52
CA GLU A 101 7.49 -9.78 -5.87
C GLU A 101 7.85 -9.12 -4.55
N VAL A 102 7.91 -7.79 -4.53
CA VAL A 102 8.21 -7.00 -3.33
C VAL A 102 7.15 -7.25 -2.26
N LYS A 103 5.88 -7.21 -2.62
CA LYS A 103 4.78 -7.42 -1.66
C LYS A 103 4.66 -8.87 -1.21
N GLU A 104 5.06 -9.83 -2.02
CA GLU A 104 5.14 -11.22 -1.58
C GLU A 104 6.21 -11.40 -0.48
N GLN A 105 7.33 -10.69 -0.60
CA GLN A 105 8.33 -10.64 0.47
C GLN A 105 7.78 -10.00 1.75
N TYR A 106 6.97 -8.94 1.61
CA TYR A 106 6.31 -8.34 2.79
C TYR A 106 5.45 -9.35 3.52
N LEU A 107 4.76 -10.22 2.80
CA LEU A 107 3.94 -11.25 3.44
C LEU A 107 4.77 -12.14 4.35
N GLU A 108 5.96 -12.53 3.92
CA GLU A 108 6.88 -13.32 4.76
C GLU A 108 7.35 -12.51 5.97
N PHE A 109 7.65 -11.22 5.80
CA PHE A 109 8.02 -10.35 6.91
C PHE A 109 6.86 -10.17 7.90
N MET A 110 5.64 -10.02 7.42
CA MET A 110 4.45 -9.92 8.28
C MET A 110 4.31 -11.16 9.15
N LYS A 111 4.46 -12.35 8.56
CA LYS A 111 4.39 -13.62 9.31
C LYS A 111 5.49 -13.71 10.37
N ALA A 112 6.72 -13.33 10.02
CA ALA A 112 7.85 -13.31 10.96
C ALA A 112 7.61 -12.30 12.10
N ASP A 113 6.91 -11.20 11.82
CA ASP A 113 6.58 -10.17 12.81
C ASP A 113 5.38 -10.53 13.68
N GLY A 114 4.75 -11.68 13.47
CA GLY A 114 3.65 -12.17 14.28
C GLY A 114 2.26 -11.80 13.75
N PHE A 115 2.15 -11.32 12.51
CA PHE A 115 0.87 -11.07 11.86
C PHE A 115 0.40 -12.30 11.08
N THR A 116 -0.92 -12.45 10.99
CA THR A 116 -1.56 -13.49 10.18
C THR A 116 -2.57 -12.81 9.24
N PRO A 117 -2.10 -12.16 8.16
CA PRO A 117 -3.00 -11.43 7.28
C PRO A 117 -3.94 -12.37 6.54
N THR A 118 -5.21 -11.95 6.45
CA THR A 118 -6.26 -12.73 5.80
C THR A 118 -7.04 -11.93 4.75
N ILE A 119 -7.06 -10.61 4.88
CA ILE A 119 -7.82 -9.69 4.02
C ILE A 119 -6.90 -8.61 3.51
N VAL A 120 -7.02 -8.28 2.21
CA VAL A 120 -6.21 -7.25 1.56
C VAL A 120 -7.10 -6.32 0.73
N PHE A 121 -6.79 -5.03 0.77
CA PHE A 121 -7.30 -4.02 -0.15
C PHE A 121 -6.13 -3.57 -1.04
N ASP A 122 -6.18 -3.88 -2.33
CA ASP A 122 -5.14 -3.53 -3.30
C ASP A 122 -5.78 -3.37 -4.69
N ASP A 123 -5.22 -2.51 -5.54
CA ASP A 123 -5.84 -2.16 -6.83
C ASP A 123 -5.17 -2.78 -8.06
N ARG A 124 -3.92 -3.24 -7.97
CA ARG A 124 -3.16 -3.71 -9.13
C ARG A 124 -3.35 -5.20 -9.39
N ASP A 125 -3.74 -5.54 -10.62
CA ASP A 125 -4.08 -6.92 -11.01
C ASP A 125 -3.01 -7.95 -10.62
N LYS A 126 -1.74 -7.69 -10.95
CA LYS A 126 -0.65 -8.64 -10.67
C LYS A 126 -0.40 -8.81 -9.17
N VAL A 127 -0.58 -7.76 -8.41
CA VAL A 127 -0.43 -7.80 -6.95
C VAL A 127 -1.60 -8.53 -6.33
N VAL A 128 -2.82 -8.25 -6.79
CA VAL A 128 -4.04 -8.95 -6.35
C VAL A 128 -3.92 -10.45 -6.61
N ASP A 129 -3.44 -10.84 -7.80
CA ASP A 129 -3.22 -12.25 -8.15
C ASP A 129 -2.22 -12.91 -7.19
N MET A 130 -1.16 -12.20 -6.82
CA MET A 130 -0.16 -12.69 -5.86
C MET A 130 -0.79 -12.92 -4.49
N TRP A 131 -1.55 -11.96 -3.97
CA TRP A 131 -2.22 -12.11 -2.68
C TRP A 131 -3.18 -13.31 -2.69
N ARG A 132 -3.97 -13.45 -3.76
CA ARG A 132 -4.92 -14.55 -3.90
C ARG A 132 -4.23 -15.90 -3.99
N ARG A 133 -3.11 -16.00 -4.70
CA ARG A 133 -2.30 -17.25 -4.75
C ARG A 133 -1.81 -17.66 -3.38
N ASN A 134 -1.60 -16.70 -2.49
CA ASN A 134 -1.15 -16.96 -1.11
C ASN A 134 -2.32 -17.16 -0.15
N GLY A 135 -3.54 -17.29 -0.66
CA GLY A 135 -4.72 -17.66 0.13
C GLY A 135 -5.43 -16.50 0.81
N LEU A 136 -5.07 -15.23 0.49
CA LEU A 136 -5.73 -14.07 1.08
C LEU A 136 -6.97 -13.67 0.29
N ARG A 137 -7.97 -13.15 1.00
CA ARG A 137 -9.16 -12.54 0.40
C ARG A 137 -8.80 -11.11 -0.03
N VAL A 138 -9.03 -10.77 -1.29
CA VAL A 138 -8.68 -9.44 -1.80
C VAL A 138 -9.93 -8.70 -2.26
N PHE A 139 -10.07 -7.49 -1.78
CA PHE A 139 -11.01 -6.49 -2.27
C PHE A 139 -10.23 -5.53 -3.17
N GLN A 140 -10.45 -5.68 -4.48
CA GLN A 140 -9.76 -4.90 -5.49
C GLN A 140 -10.49 -3.60 -5.80
#